data_e54b27b05c02051f18a1318e3670fa8f
#
_entry.id   e54b27b05c02051f18a1318e3670fa8f
#
_cell.length_a   1.000
_cell.length_b   1.000
_cell.length_c   1.000
_cell.angle_alpha   90.00
_cell.angle_beta   90.00
_cell.angle_gamma   90.00
#
_symmetry.space_group_name_H-M   'P 1'
#
loop_
_entity.id
_entity.type
_entity.pdbx_description
1 polymer ?
#
loop_
_entity_poly.entity_id
_entity_poly.type
_entity_poly.pdbx_seq_one_letter_code
_entity_poly.pdbx_strand_id
1 'polypeptide(L)'
;MSITHFKDTLNAHLPDSSPVAVPLGEPIAVASTLSVERSDGVETGIWACTPGRWRRQIKAQEFCHFIQGRCTFTPDNGEIVHIQAGDALMLPANSTGIWDIQETVRKTYVLIL
;
A
#
# COMPACT_ATOMS: atom_id res chain seq x y z
N MET A 1 19.48 19.65 -5.24
CA MET A 1 18.10 19.16 -5.22
C MET A 1 17.93 18.07 -6.27
N SER A 2 17.29 16.97 -5.91
CA SER A 2 16.96 15.93 -6.88
C SER A 2 15.45 15.68 -6.86
N ILE A 3 14.91 15.45 -8.06
CA ILE A 3 13.47 15.16 -8.23
C ILE A 3 13.31 13.65 -8.43
N THR A 4 12.44 13.05 -7.63
CA THR A 4 12.03 11.66 -7.84
C THR A 4 10.85 11.66 -8.80
N HIS A 5 10.99 10.96 -9.93
CA HIS A 5 9.97 10.93 -10.97
C HIS A 5 9.59 9.50 -11.31
N PHE A 6 8.35 9.12 -11.00
CA PHE A 6 7.76 7.85 -11.40
C PHE A 6 6.92 8.09 -12.65
N LYS A 7 7.30 7.49 -13.76
CA LYS A 7 6.56 7.60 -15.02
C LYS A 7 5.56 6.48 -15.14
N ASP A 8 4.38 6.78 -15.69
CA ASP A 8 3.36 5.78 -15.99
C ASP A 8 3.09 4.87 -14.79
N THR A 9 2.67 5.48 -13.69
CA THR A 9 2.53 4.77 -12.41
C THR A 9 1.56 3.59 -12.49
N LEU A 10 0.58 3.65 -13.38
CA LEU A 10 -0.40 2.57 -13.55
C LEU A 10 0.23 1.31 -14.16
N ASN A 11 1.24 1.44 -15.02
CA ASN A 11 1.83 0.32 -15.77
C ASN A 11 3.31 0.07 -15.43
N ALA A 12 3.89 0.86 -14.54
CA ALA A 12 5.31 0.70 -14.18
C ALA A 12 5.59 -0.69 -13.64
N HIS A 13 6.76 -1.25 -14.01
CA HIS A 13 7.22 -2.53 -13.47
C HIS A 13 7.60 -2.36 -11.99
N LEU A 14 7.13 -3.29 -11.15
CA LEU A 14 7.42 -3.32 -9.71
C LEU A 14 8.33 -4.52 -9.43
N PRO A 15 9.65 -4.30 -9.27
CA PRO A 15 10.63 -5.40 -9.25
C PRO A 15 10.62 -6.25 -8.00
N ASP A 16 10.19 -5.69 -6.86
CA ASP A 16 10.27 -6.38 -5.57
C ASP A 16 8.92 -6.97 -5.23
N SER A 17 8.78 -8.30 -5.31
CA SER A 17 7.54 -9.00 -5.03
C SER A 17 7.75 -10.06 -3.97
N SER A 18 6.80 -10.16 -3.04
CA SER A 18 6.78 -11.23 -2.03
C SER A 18 5.36 -11.46 -1.51
N PRO A 19 5.05 -12.69 -1.05
CA PRO A 19 3.81 -12.92 -0.32
C PRO A 19 3.76 -12.05 0.93
N VAL A 20 2.55 -11.66 1.32
CA VAL A 20 2.36 -10.89 2.56
C VAL A 20 2.79 -11.72 3.77
N ALA A 21 3.27 -11.03 4.81
CA ALA A 21 3.90 -11.70 5.96
C ALA A 21 2.89 -12.43 6.85
N VAL A 22 1.66 -11.93 6.96
CA VAL A 22 0.64 -12.50 7.87
C VAL A 22 -0.68 -12.68 7.12
N PRO A 23 -0.75 -13.69 6.22
CA PRO A 23 -1.99 -13.96 5.48
C PRO A 23 -3.06 -14.53 6.39
N LEU A 24 -4.31 -14.24 6.08
CA LEU A 24 -5.50 -14.72 6.81
C LEU A 24 -6.38 -15.54 5.85
N GLY A 25 -5.87 -16.69 5.40
CA GLY A 25 -6.59 -17.59 4.52
C GLY A 25 -6.13 -17.52 3.06
N GLU A 26 -6.90 -18.11 2.19
CA GLU A 26 -6.63 -18.18 0.76
C GLU A 26 -7.53 -17.19 -0.01
N PRO A 27 -7.08 -16.61 -1.11
CA PRO A 27 -5.73 -16.72 -1.67
C PRO A 27 -4.71 -15.93 -0.85
N ILE A 28 -3.43 -16.31 -0.96
CA ILE A 28 -2.35 -15.57 -0.32
C ILE A 28 -2.01 -14.36 -1.19
N ALA A 29 -2.21 -13.18 -0.66
CA ALA A 29 -1.90 -11.95 -1.38
C ALA A 29 -0.39 -11.80 -1.60
N VAL A 30 -0.03 -11.25 -2.76
CA VAL A 30 1.36 -10.93 -3.11
C VAL A 30 1.49 -9.43 -3.29
N ALA A 31 2.39 -8.83 -2.54
CA ALA A 31 2.70 -7.40 -2.64
C ALA A 31 3.92 -7.18 -3.53
N SER A 32 3.87 -6.15 -4.36
CA SER A 32 4.95 -5.76 -5.26
C SER A 32 5.24 -4.28 -5.11
N THR A 33 6.51 -3.90 -5.20
CA THR A 33 6.92 -2.53 -4.88
C THR A 33 8.04 -2.05 -5.82
N LEU A 34 7.97 -0.76 -6.14
CA LEU A 34 9.08 0.02 -6.67
C LEU A 34 9.26 1.19 -5.71
N SER A 35 10.33 1.22 -4.94
CA SER A 35 10.51 2.21 -3.89
C SER A 35 11.81 2.99 -4.04
N VAL A 36 11.79 4.22 -3.56
CA VAL A 36 12.95 5.10 -3.46
C VAL A 36 13.04 5.61 -2.02
N GLU A 37 14.15 5.32 -1.35
CA GLU A 37 14.45 5.89 -0.04
C GLU A 37 15.24 7.18 -0.23
N ARG A 38 14.77 8.24 0.42
CA ARG A 38 15.40 9.55 0.36
C ARG A 38 16.19 9.80 1.64
N SER A 39 17.20 10.68 1.54
CA SER A 39 18.04 11.02 2.70
C SER A 39 17.32 11.90 3.74
N ASP A 40 16.14 12.41 3.42
CA ASP A 40 15.35 13.29 4.29
C ASP A 40 14.34 12.52 5.17
N GLY A 41 14.47 11.22 5.31
CA GLY A 41 13.56 10.40 6.12
C GLY A 41 12.25 10.05 5.41
N VAL A 42 12.19 10.24 4.10
CA VAL A 42 11.01 9.93 3.29
C VAL A 42 11.31 8.76 2.38
N GLU A 43 10.39 7.79 2.38
CA GLU A 43 10.36 6.75 1.34
C GLU A 43 9.13 6.99 0.47
N THR A 44 9.27 6.85 -0.83
CA THR A 44 8.15 6.99 -1.75
C THR A 44 8.21 5.91 -2.83
N GLY A 45 7.07 5.60 -3.42
CA GLY A 45 7.05 4.57 -4.43
C GLY A 45 5.67 4.24 -4.97
N ILE A 46 5.64 3.08 -5.63
CA ILE A 46 4.44 2.46 -6.18
C ILE A 46 4.33 1.08 -5.55
N TRP A 47 3.13 0.74 -5.10
CA TRP A 47 2.85 -0.54 -4.45
C TRP A 47 1.62 -1.15 -5.09
N ALA A 48 1.63 -2.46 -5.29
CA ALA A 48 0.49 -3.23 -5.77
C ALA A 48 0.31 -4.46 -4.90
N CYS A 49 -0.92 -4.95 -4.82
CA CYS A 49 -1.23 -6.14 -4.05
C CYS A 49 -2.34 -6.94 -4.72
N THR A 50 -2.13 -8.24 -4.86
CA THR A 50 -3.13 -9.17 -5.40
C THR A 50 -4.19 -9.51 -4.34
N PRO A 51 -5.34 -10.11 -4.73
CA PRO A 51 -6.41 -10.43 -3.78
C PRO A 51 -5.98 -11.31 -2.62
N GLY A 52 -6.57 -11.08 -1.47
CA GLY A 52 -6.37 -11.83 -0.24
C GLY A 52 -6.57 -10.94 0.99
N ARG A 53 -6.81 -11.59 2.12
CA ARG A 53 -6.90 -10.93 3.43
C ARG A 53 -5.61 -11.13 4.19
N TRP A 54 -5.12 -10.06 4.84
CA TRP A 54 -3.88 -10.15 5.58
C TRP A 54 -3.77 -9.05 6.62
N ARG A 55 -3.00 -9.33 7.66
CA ARG A 55 -2.80 -8.40 8.76
C ARG A 55 -1.58 -7.53 8.52
N ARG A 56 -1.71 -6.26 8.84
CA ARG A 56 -0.65 -5.27 8.61
C ARG A 56 -0.50 -4.32 9.79
N GLN A 57 0.75 -4.05 10.16
CA GLN A 57 1.13 -2.90 10.95
C GLN A 57 1.92 -1.93 10.07
N ILE A 58 1.49 -0.69 10.03
CA ILE A 58 2.17 0.38 9.31
C ILE A 58 2.81 1.27 10.36
N LYS A 59 4.13 1.14 10.54
CA LYS A 59 4.85 1.85 11.59
C LYS A 59 5.03 3.32 11.27
N ALA A 60 5.35 3.65 10.03
CA ALA A 60 5.53 5.01 9.55
C ALA A 60 4.18 5.65 9.24
N GLN A 61 4.10 6.97 9.31
CA GLN A 61 2.97 7.71 8.77
C GLN A 61 2.97 7.56 7.25
N GLU A 62 1.82 7.27 6.66
CA GLU A 62 1.72 7.04 5.22
C GLU A 62 0.61 7.85 4.60
N PHE A 63 0.93 8.60 3.53
CA PHE A 63 -0.06 9.11 2.60
C PHE A 63 -0.03 8.29 1.33
N CYS A 64 -1.18 7.84 0.85
CA CYS A 64 -1.25 7.05 -0.38
C CYS A 64 -2.47 7.41 -1.22
N HIS A 65 -2.33 7.22 -2.53
CA HIS A 65 -3.38 7.45 -3.51
C HIS A 65 -3.55 6.18 -4.34
N PHE A 66 -4.74 5.58 -4.25
CA PHE A 66 -5.08 4.37 -5.00
C PHE A 66 -5.45 4.74 -6.43
N ILE A 67 -4.81 4.08 -7.38
CA ILE A 67 -4.98 4.34 -8.81
C ILE A 67 -5.61 3.17 -9.56
N GLN A 68 -5.78 2.01 -8.88
CA GLN A 68 -6.35 0.81 -9.48
C GLN A 68 -6.95 -0.06 -8.39
N GLY A 69 -8.05 -0.73 -8.71
CA GLY A 69 -8.60 -1.80 -7.91
C GLY A 69 -9.50 -1.37 -6.77
N ARG A 70 -9.78 -2.32 -5.89
CA ARG A 70 -10.73 -2.15 -4.80
C ARG A 70 -10.34 -3.02 -3.62
N CYS A 71 -10.41 -2.46 -2.42
CA CYS A 71 -10.10 -3.17 -1.18
C CYS A 71 -10.79 -2.51 0.01
N THR A 72 -10.62 -3.15 1.17
CA THR A 72 -10.99 -2.56 2.45
C THR A 72 -9.80 -2.60 3.39
N PHE A 73 -9.75 -1.65 4.31
CA PHE A 73 -8.87 -1.69 5.47
C PHE A 73 -9.73 -1.55 6.72
N THR A 74 -9.61 -2.52 7.63
CA THR A 74 -10.33 -2.48 8.91
C THR A 74 -9.33 -2.26 10.02
N PRO A 75 -9.24 -1.02 10.57
CA PRO A 75 -8.40 -0.75 11.73
C PRO A 75 -8.84 -1.60 12.93
N ASP A 76 -7.90 -1.97 13.80
CA ASP A 76 -8.22 -2.79 14.99
C ASP A 76 -9.25 -2.16 15.90
N ASN A 77 -9.29 -0.83 15.98
CA ASN A 77 -10.17 -0.09 16.88
C ASN A 77 -11.10 0.88 16.15
N GLY A 78 -11.38 0.63 14.88
CA GLY A 78 -12.18 1.55 14.08
C GLY A 78 -13.07 0.85 13.09
N GLU A 79 -13.79 1.68 12.34
CA GLU A 79 -14.72 1.21 11.33
C GLU A 79 -14.00 0.82 10.04
N ILE A 80 -14.59 -0.10 9.30
CA ILE A 80 -14.11 -0.52 7.99
C ILE A 80 -14.04 0.67 7.03
N VAL A 81 -12.92 0.79 6.33
CA VAL A 81 -12.71 1.81 5.29
C VAL A 81 -12.79 1.12 3.93
N HIS A 82 -13.72 1.55 3.11
CA HIS A 82 -13.89 1.06 1.73
C HIS A 82 -13.07 1.93 0.80
N ILE A 83 -12.24 1.29 -0.03
CA ILE A 83 -11.25 1.97 -0.86
C ILE A 83 -11.38 1.51 -2.31
N GLN A 84 -11.37 2.45 -3.23
CA GLN A 84 -11.37 2.16 -4.67
C GLN A 84 -10.47 3.14 -5.39
N ALA A 85 -10.19 2.86 -6.67
CA ALA A 85 -9.38 3.74 -7.49
C ALA A 85 -9.91 5.18 -7.45
N GLY A 86 -9.01 6.14 -7.21
CA GLY A 86 -9.33 7.55 -7.03
C GLY A 86 -9.30 8.00 -5.58
N ASP A 87 -9.35 7.08 -4.61
CA ASP A 87 -9.34 7.40 -3.20
C ASP A 87 -7.92 7.64 -2.68
N ALA A 88 -7.79 8.54 -1.72
CA ALA A 88 -6.53 8.78 -1.02
C ALA A 88 -6.73 8.58 0.48
N LEU A 89 -5.69 8.10 1.14
CA LEU A 89 -5.70 7.85 2.58
C LEU A 89 -4.51 8.51 3.25
N MET A 90 -4.74 8.99 4.47
CA MET A 90 -3.66 9.34 5.39
C MET A 90 -3.71 8.36 6.56
N LEU A 91 -2.72 7.47 6.64
CA LEU A 91 -2.61 6.48 7.71
C LEU A 91 -1.65 7.00 8.76
N PRO A 92 -2.11 7.18 10.02
CA PRO A 92 -1.20 7.62 11.09
C PRO A 92 -0.14 6.56 11.37
N ALA A 93 0.95 6.99 12.00
CA ALA A 93 1.98 6.07 12.46
C ALA A 93 1.39 5.01 13.39
N ASN A 94 1.93 3.79 13.30
CA ASN A 94 1.49 2.63 14.09
C ASN A 94 0.04 2.22 13.84
N SER A 95 -0.44 2.41 12.62
CA SER A 95 -1.75 1.89 12.21
C SER A 95 -1.70 0.37 12.10
N THR A 96 -2.64 -0.31 12.75
CA THR A 96 -2.76 -1.77 12.70
C THR A 96 -4.16 -2.15 12.24
N GLY A 97 -4.26 -3.20 11.45
CA GLY A 97 -5.54 -3.65 10.95
C GLY A 97 -5.42 -4.73 9.89
N ILE A 98 -6.53 -4.95 9.20
CA ILE A 98 -6.66 -6.01 8.21
C ILE A 98 -6.94 -5.39 6.84
N TRP A 99 -6.08 -5.69 5.87
CA TRP A 99 -6.36 -5.47 4.45
C TRP A 99 -7.18 -6.62 3.90
N ASP A 100 -8.22 -6.30 3.15
CA ASP A 100 -8.96 -7.27 2.34
C ASP A 100 -8.95 -6.76 0.90
N ILE A 101 -8.07 -7.34 0.10
CA ILE A 101 -7.89 -6.95 -1.30
C ILE A 101 -8.88 -7.77 -2.13
N GLN A 102 -9.86 -7.12 -2.74
CA GLN A 102 -10.90 -7.76 -3.53
C GLN A 102 -10.57 -7.80 -5.01
N GLU A 103 -10.00 -6.72 -5.52
CA GLU A 103 -9.43 -6.64 -6.87
C GLU A 103 -8.02 -6.12 -6.73
N THR A 104 -7.08 -6.63 -7.53
CA THR A 104 -5.69 -6.17 -7.45
C THR A 104 -5.64 -4.65 -7.38
N VAL A 105 -5.01 -4.14 -6.33
CA VAL A 105 -4.88 -2.70 -6.10
C VAL A 105 -3.50 -2.23 -6.48
N ARG A 106 -3.42 -0.96 -6.85
CA ARG A 106 -2.16 -0.26 -7.05
C ARG A 106 -2.30 1.13 -6.45
N LYS A 107 -1.27 1.57 -5.74
CA LYS A 107 -1.23 2.90 -5.14
C LYS A 107 0.15 3.51 -5.28
N THR A 108 0.19 4.84 -5.31
CA THR A 108 1.41 5.61 -5.06
C THR A 108 1.42 6.02 -3.60
N TYR A 109 2.60 6.08 -2.98
CA TYR A 109 2.67 6.33 -1.54
C TYR A 109 3.88 7.17 -1.14
N VAL A 110 3.75 7.79 0.02
CA VAL A 110 4.83 8.47 0.73
C VAL A 110 4.81 7.99 2.19
N LEU A 111 5.93 7.44 2.64
CA LEU A 111 6.14 7.11 4.05
C LEU A 111 7.02 8.17 4.69
N ILE A 112 6.59 8.68 5.83
CA ILE A 112 7.32 9.66 6.62
C ILE A 112 7.86 8.92 7.85
N LEU A 113 9.15 8.67 7.80
CA LEU A 113 9.84 7.84 8.80
C LEU A 113 10.28 8.65 10.02
#